data_45d793178da9d884e4a61220494ed1db
#
_entry.id   45d793178da9d884e4a61220494ed1db
#
_cell.length_a   1.000
_cell.length_b   1.000
_cell.length_c   1.000
_cell.angle_alpha   90.00
_cell.angle_beta   90.00
_cell.angle_gamma   90.00
#
_symmetry.space_group_name_H-M   'P 1'
#
loop_
_entity.id
_entity.type
_entity.pdbx_description
1 polymer ?
#
loop_
_entity_poly.entity_id
_entity_poly.type
_entity_poly.pdbx_seq_one_letter_code
_entity_poly.pdbx_strand_id
1 'polypeptide(L)'
;MQEVRAKKALGQHFLTDENIARRIAGALSGGGDVLEVGCGTGMLTQFLLERTDITLYGAEVDGESIGFLHSRFPDFAPRLYDGDFLRMPLREMFPGGVKVIGNFPYNISSQIFFKILENRDLVPESVGMVQKEVAVRLAESPGSRDYGILSVLLQAWYDIEYLFTVHEHVFNPPPKVKSAVIRLRRNGTRALGCDEALFVRVVKAAFSQRRKMLKNPLKAVFGDFGGAEHPWFTRRAETLSVAEFVELTRWVEVHGTVR
;
A
#
# COMPACT_ATOMS: atom_id res chain seq x y z
N MET A 1 34.11 -3.05 -4.57
CA MET A 1 32.71 -3.43 -4.34
C MET A 1 32.00 -3.41 -5.68
N GLN A 2 31.29 -4.48 -6.02
CA GLN A 2 30.53 -4.56 -7.28
C GLN A 2 29.35 -3.55 -7.21
N GLU A 3 29.25 -2.69 -8.19
CA GLU A 3 28.18 -1.68 -8.24
C GLU A 3 26.87 -2.36 -8.67
N VAL A 4 25.82 -2.24 -7.85
CA VAL A 4 24.49 -2.78 -8.17
C VAL A 4 23.84 -1.93 -9.26
N ARG A 5 23.43 -2.55 -10.36
CA ARG A 5 22.79 -1.86 -11.48
C ARG A 5 21.27 -1.92 -11.36
N ALA A 6 20.63 -0.77 -11.50
CA ALA A 6 19.17 -0.69 -11.49
C ALA A 6 18.55 -1.44 -12.68
N LYS A 7 17.61 -2.34 -12.40
CA LYS A 7 16.89 -3.15 -13.40
C LYS A 7 15.53 -2.52 -13.69
N LYS A 8 15.33 -2.06 -14.92
CA LYS A 8 14.06 -1.44 -15.35
C LYS A 8 12.87 -2.39 -15.17
N ALA A 9 13.07 -3.68 -15.42
CA ALA A 9 12.03 -4.70 -15.24
C ALA A 9 11.51 -4.80 -13.79
N LEU A 10 12.36 -4.47 -12.81
CA LEU A 10 12.02 -4.43 -11.39
C LEU A 10 11.53 -3.06 -10.92
N GLY A 11 11.46 -2.07 -11.81
CA GLY A 11 11.03 -0.71 -11.46
C GLY A 11 11.97 0.00 -10.47
N GLN A 12 13.27 -0.37 -10.46
CA GLN A 12 14.25 0.12 -9.50
C GLN A 12 14.69 1.55 -9.77
N HIS A 13 14.59 2.39 -8.75
CA HIS A 13 15.16 3.71 -8.63
C HIS A 13 15.79 3.81 -7.25
N PHE A 14 17.11 3.63 -7.17
CA PHE A 14 17.80 3.61 -5.88
C PHE A 14 17.85 5.02 -5.28
N LEU A 15 17.37 5.17 -4.06
CA LEU A 15 17.52 6.40 -3.29
C LEU A 15 19.01 6.63 -3.00
N THR A 16 19.48 7.87 -3.18
CA THR A 16 20.88 8.26 -2.97
C THR A 16 21.04 9.35 -1.89
N ASP A 17 19.94 9.94 -1.43
CA ASP A 17 19.94 11.01 -0.44
C ASP A 17 19.71 10.44 0.97
N GLU A 18 20.75 10.56 1.82
CA GLU A 18 20.72 10.07 3.20
C GLU A 18 19.71 10.82 4.07
N ASN A 19 19.50 12.13 3.83
CA ASN A 19 18.56 12.90 4.61
C ASN A 19 17.12 12.43 4.37
N ILE A 20 16.79 12.11 3.12
CA ILE A 20 15.49 11.52 2.78
C ILE A 20 15.35 10.14 3.41
N ALA A 21 16.38 9.28 3.30
CA ALA A 21 16.35 7.96 3.92
C ALA A 21 16.17 8.03 5.45
N ARG A 22 16.89 8.92 6.12
CA ARG A 22 16.77 9.18 7.58
C ARG A 22 15.37 9.67 7.96
N ARG A 23 14.78 10.56 7.15
CA ARG A 23 13.39 11.03 7.35
C ARG A 23 12.37 9.91 7.20
N ILE A 24 12.56 9.02 6.23
CA ILE A 24 11.68 7.85 6.02
C ILE A 24 11.79 6.90 7.23
N ALA A 25 13.02 6.54 7.65
CA ALA A 25 13.25 5.68 8.81
C ALA A 25 12.67 6.27 10.11
N GLY A 26 12.77 7.59 10.28
CA GLY A 26 12.22 8.32 11.43
C GLY A 26 10.70 8.50 11.39
N ALA A 27 10.06 8.32 10.24
CA ALA A 27 8.61 8.42 10.13
C ALA A 27 7.86 7.19 10.69
N LEU A 28 8.56 6.04 10.81
CA LEU A 28 8.00 4.82 11.37
C LEU A 28 8.01 4.86 12.89
N SER A 29 6.91 4.50 13.53
CA SER A 29 6.85 4.40 15.00
C SER A 29 7.81 3.34 15.56
N GLY A 30 8.22 3.49 16.83
CA GLY A 30 9.13 2.56 17.49
C GLY A 30 8.51 1.22 17.86
N GLY A 31 9.39 0.27 18.20
CA GLY A 31 9.06 -1.05 18.74
C GLY A 31 8.68 -2.11 17.70
N GLY A 32 8.99 -3.37 18.04
CA GLY A 32 8.58 -4.56 17.31
C GLY A 32 9.33 -4.84 16.01
N ASP A 33 8.81 -5.81 15.26
CA ASP A 33 9.39 -6.24 14.00
C ASP A 33 9.04 -5.27 12.88
N VAL A 34 10.03 -5.00 12.02
CA VAL A 34 9.94 -4.12 10.86
C VAL A 34 10.45 -4.85 9.63
N LEU A 35 9.69 -4.85 8.56
CA LEU A 35 10.04 -5.44 7.27
C LEU A 35 10.27 -4.34 6.24
N GLU A 36 11.51 -4.19 5.78
CA GLU A 36 11.84 -3.35 4.63
C GLU A 36 11.57 -4.10 3.33
N VAL A 37 10.76 -3.52 2.45
CA VAL A 37 10.42 -4.08 1.14
C VAL A 37 11.23 -3.39 0.05
N GLY A 38 12.08 -4.16 -0.64
CA GLY A 38 12.96 -3.64 -1.69
C GLY A 38 14.16 -2.91 -1.10
N CYS A 39 15.03 -3.62 -0.37
CA CYS A 39 16.20 -3.04 0.31
C CYS A 39 17.23 -2.43 -0.68
N GLY A 40 17.28 -2.91 -1.92
CA GLY A 40 18.13 -2.39 -2.99
C GLY A 40 19.61 -2.29 -2.59
N THR A 41 20.17 -1.08 -2.62
CA THR A 41 21.56 -0.82 -2.20
C THR A 41 21.73 -0.57 -0.70
N GLY A 42 20.66 -0.75 0.09
CA GLY A 42 20.69 -0.61 1.54
C GLY A 42 20.71 0.85 2.03
N MET A 43 20.29 1.81 1.22
CA MET A 43 20.26 3.22 1.60
C MET A 43 19.29 3.48 2.76
N LEU A 44 18.12 2.87 2.76
CA LEU A 44 17.18 2.97 3.88
C LEU A 44 17.56 2.00 5.00
N THR A 45 17.99 0.79 4.63
CA THR A 45 18.41 -0.28 5.54
C THR A 45 19.41 0.21 6.58
N GLN A 46 20.44 0.99 6.18
CA GLN A 46 21.46 1.48 7.11
C GLN A 46 20.88 2.31 8.27
N PHE A 47 19.91 3.18 8.00
CA PHE A 47 19.28 4.01 9.04
C PHE A 47 18.27 3.23 9.89
N LEU A 48 17.67 2.18 9.33
CA LEU A 48 16.83 1.27 10.09
C LEU A 48 17.65 0.39 11.02
N LEU A 49 18.86 -0.02 10.61
CA LEU A 49 19.80 -0.78 11.45
C LEU A 49 20.41 0.04 12.60
N GLU A 50 20.49 1.37 12.46
CA GLU A 50 20.90 2.26 13.56
C GLU A 50 19.85 2.33 14.70
N ARG A 51 18.60 1.90 14.44
CA ARG A 51 17.52 1.91 15.42
C ARG A 51 17.60 0.69 16.33
N THR A 52 17.77 0.93 17.62
CA THR A 52 17.86 -0.12 18.66
C THR A 52 16.49 -0.54 19.21
N ASP A 53 15.43 0.19 18.85
CA ASP A 53 14.06 -0.03 19.30
C ASP A 53 13.24 -0.93 18.39
N ILE A 54 13.82 -1.42 17.28
CA ILE A 54 13.16 -2.31 16.31
C ILE A 54 14.03 -3.54 15.99
N THR A 55 13.37 -4.62 15.52
CA THR A 55 14.04 -5.74 14.87
C THR A 55 13.81 -5.64 13.36
N LEU A 56 14.86 -5.33 12.60
CA LEU A 56 14.76 -5.18 11.15
C LEU A 56 14.86 -6.51 10.42
N TYR A 57 13.94 -6.74 9.50
CA TYR A 57 13.93 -7.75 8.46
C TYR A 57 13.89 -7.07 7.10
N GLY A 58 14.36 -7.77 6.05
CA GLY A 58 14.29 -7.27 4.68
C GLY A 58 13.68 -8.29 3.72
N ALA A 59 13.08 -7.81 2.64
CA ALA A 59 12.67 -8.61 1.50
C ALA A 59 13.25 -7.98 0.22
N GLU A 60 14.04 -8.76 -0.53
CA GLU A 60 14.64 -8.33 -1.79
C GLU A 60 14.59 -9.47 -2.79
N VAL A 61 14.32 -9.15 -4.05
CA VAL A 61 14.17 -10.13 -5.14
C VAL A 61 15.36 -10.11 -6.10
N ASP A 62 16.14 -9.03 -6.07
CA ASP A 62 17.29 -8.86 -6.96
C ASP A 62 18.55 -9.48 -6.36
N GLY A 63 19.05 -10.56 -6.96
CA GLY A 63 20.25 -11.27 -6.50
C GLY A 63 21.51 -10.41 -6.44
N GLU A 64 21.67 -9.36 -7.30
CA GLU A 64 22.80 -8.44 -7.18
C GLU A 64 22.70 -7.58 -5.92
N SER A 65 21.49 -7.06 -5.64
CA SER A 65 21.19 -6.32 -4.41
C SER A 65 21.39 -7.18 -3.17
N ILE A 66 20.93 -8.43 -3.19
CA ILE A 66 21.10 -9.39 -2.09
C ILE A 66 22.58 -9.64 -1.80
N GLY A 67 23.37 -9.95 -2.83
CA GLY A 67 24.83 -10.15 -2.68
C GLY A 67 25.54 -8.91 -2.12
N PHE A 68 25.11 -7.72 -2.56
CA PHE A 68 25.63 -6.45 -2.05
C PHE A 68 25.27 -6.23 -0.57
N LEU A 69 24.00 -6.49 -0.20
CA LEU A 69 23.52 -6.34 1.18
C LEU A 69 24.23 -7.31 2.14
N HIS A 70 24.45 -8.56 1.74
CA HIS A 70 25.21 -9.54 2.52
C HIS A 70 26.64 -9.06 2.80
N SER A 71 27.28 -8.46 1.80
CA SER A 71 28.66 -7.95 1.97
C SER A 71 28.71 -6.69 2.84
N ARG A 72 27.70 -5.81 2.70
CA ARG A 72 27.66 -4.52 3.40
C ARG A 72 27.15 -4.64 4.84
N PHE A 73 26.19 -5.52 5.07
CA PHE A 73 25.51 -5.72 6.35
C PHE A 73 25.48 -7.22 6.75
N PRO A 74 26.62 -7.85 7.07
CA PRO A 74 26.69 -9.29 7.33
C PRO A 74 25.79 -9.73 8.49
N ASP A 75 25.62 -8.91 9.52
CA ASP A 75 24.74 -9.19 10.67
C ASP A 75 23.24 -9.09 10.34
N PHE A 76 22.90 -8.45 9.24
CA PHE A 76 21.53 -8.36 8.73
C PHE A 76 21.18 -9.52 7.77
N ALA A 77 22.19 -10.13 7.13
CA ALA A 77 22.02 -11.18 6.14
C ALA A 77 21.05 -12.31 6.57
N PRO A 78 21.08 -12.83 7.83
CA PRO A 78 20.15 -13.88 8.27
C PRO A 78 18.68 -13.44 8.35
N ARG A 79 18.41 -12.13 8.33
CA ARG A 79 17.06 -11.52 8.38
C ARG A 79 16.62 -10.96 7.04
N LEU A 80 17.38 -11.19 5.97
CA LEU A 80 17.04 -10.83 4.61
C LEU A 80 16.36 -12.01 3.92
N TYR A 81 15.07 -11.82 3.56
CA TYR A 81 14.33 -12.79 2.76
C TYR A 81 14.68 -12.58 1.27
N ASP A 82 15.28 -13.63 0.68
CA ASP A 82 15.57 -13.69 -0.75
C ASP A 82 14.31 -14.11 -1.50
N GLY A 83 13.54 -13.12 -1.96
CA GLY A 83 12.31 -13.40 -2.70
C GLY A 83 11.33 -12.25 -2.79
N ASP A 84 10.22 -12.55 -3.46
CA ASP A 84 9.16 -11.61 -3.73
C ASP A 84 8.28 -11.38 -2.48
N PHE A 85 8.26 -10.15 -1.98
CA PHE A 85 7.38 -9.73 -0.88
C PHE A 85 5.91 -10.12 -1.11
N LEU A 86 5.42 -10.05 -2.35
CA LEU A 86 4.02 -10.36 -2.66
C LEU A 86 3.68 -11.84 -2.40
N ARG A 87 4.68 -12.72 -2.42
CA ARG A 87 4.54 -14.17 -2.13
C ARG A 87 4.92 -14.55 -0.70
N MET A 88 5.48 -13.61 0.06
CA MET A 88 5.97 -13.85 1.42
C MET A 88 4.83 -14.25 2.36
N PRO A 89 4.96 -15.36 3.13
CA PRO A 89 3.92 -15.82 4.07
C PRO A 89 4.00 -15.03 5.39
N LEU A 90 3.52 -13.78 5.39
CA LEU A 90 3.65 -12.85 6.52
C LEU A 90 3.12 -13.41 7.84
N ARG A 91 2.02 -14.17 7.80
CA ARG A 91 1.39 -14.74 8.99
C ARG A 91 2.25 -15.81 9.67
N GLU A 92 2.99 -16.57 8.87
CA GLU A 92 3.90 -17.61 9.38
C GLU A 92 5.18 -17.00 9.93
N MET A 93 5.70 -15.98 9.24
CA MET A 93 6.97 -15.33 9.58
C MET A 93 6.82 -14.34 10.74
N PHE A 94 5.69 -13.67 10.84
CA PHE A 94 5.43 -12.60 11.82
C PHE A 94 4.10 -12.79 12.54
N PRO A 95 3.93 -13.88 13.33
CA PRO A 95 2.68 -14.15 14.02
C PRO A 95 2.31 -13.06 15.04
N GLY A 96 3.29 -12.29 15.54
CA GLY A 96 3.12 -11.14 16.42
C GLY A 96 2.83 -9.81 15.72
N GLY A 97 2.80 -9.82 14.38
CA GLY A 97 2.66 -8.62 13.54
C GLY A 97 4.00 -8.03 13.12
N VAL A 98 3.97 -7.20 12.07
CA VAL A 98 5.14 -6.55 11.48
C VAL A 98 4.76 -5.22 10.88
N LYS A 99 5.58 -4.20 11.08
CA LYS A 99 5.45 -2.92 10.36
C LYS A 99 6.15 -3.02 9.01
N VAL A 100 5.60 -2.40 7.98
CA VAL A 100 6.15 -2.46 6.62
C VAL A 100 6.70 -1.09 6.22
N ILE A 101 7.94 -1.07 5.74
CA ILE A 101 8.59 0.16 5.28
C ILE A 101 9.32 -0.08 3.95
N GLY A 102 9.50 0.96 3.15
CA GLY A 102 10.37 0.85 1.97
C GLY A 102 10.26 1.99 0.97
N ASN A 103 11.24 2.00 0.07
CA ASN A 103 11.16 2.68 -1.21
C ASN A 103 10.47 1.72 -2.19
N PHE A 104 9.14 1.70 -2.21
CA PHE A 104 8.38 0.68 -2.93
C PHE A 104 8.59 0.78 -4.45
N PRO A 105 8.91 -0.33 -5.13
CA PRO A 105 9.00 -0.36 -6.58
C PRO A 105 7.70 0.15 -7.22
N TYR A 106 7.79 1.12 -8.16
CA TYR A 106 6.62 1.82 -8.68
C TYR A 106 5.65 0.91 -9.43
N ASN A 107 6.17 -0.09 -10.13
CA ASN A 107 5.38 -1.05 -10.91
C ASN A 107 4.51 -1.99 -10.08
N ILE A 108 4.83 -2.17 -8.79
CA ILE A 108 4.10 -3.08 -7.88
C ILE A 108 3.56 -2.36 -6.62
N SER A 109 3.68 -1.05 -6.51
CA SER A 109 3.29 -0.31 -5.30
C SER A 109 1.83 -0.55 -4.90
N SER A 110 0.91 -0.59 -5.87
CA SER A 110 -0.49 -0.92 -5.59
C SER A 110 -0.66 -2.35 -5.06
N GLN A 111 0.11 -3.31 -5.57
CA GLN A 111 0.06 -4.71 -5.11
C GLN A 111 0.61 -4.83 -3.69
N ILE A 112 1.66 -4.06 -3.34
CA ILE A 112 2.17 -3.98 -1.97
C ILE A 112 1.07 -3.50 -1.02
N PHE A 113 0.33 -2.45 -1.36
CA PHE A 113 -0.79 -1.98 -0.54
C PHE A 113 -1.93 -2.98 -0.44
N PHE A 114 -2.24 -3.73 -1.49
CA PHE A 114 -3.21 -4.83 -1.40
C PHE A 114 -2.71 -5.94 -0.47
N LYS A 115 -1.43 -6.31 -0.54
CA LYS A 115 -0.83 -7.28 0.39
C LYS A 115 -0.89 -6.81 1.84
N ILE A 116 -0.62 -5.53 2.10
CA ILE A 116 -0.76 -4.89 3.42
C ILE A 116 -2.23 -4.99 3.89
N LEU A 117 -3.18 -4.64 3.02
CA LEU A 117 -4.61 -4.69 3.31
C LEU A 117 -5.10 -6.11 3.63
N GLU A 118 -4.67 -7.10 2.88
CA GLU A 118 -4.99 -8.52 3.10
C GLU A 118 -4.44 -9.04 4.44
N ASN A 119 -3.35 -8.45 4.92
CA ASN A 119 -2.70 -8.78 6.19
C ASN A 119 -2.86 -7.66 7.24
N ARG A 120 -3.95 -6.89 7.19
CA ARG A 120 -4.18 -5.72 8.04
C ARG A 120 -4.21 -5.99 9.53
N ASP A 121 -4.51 -7.22 9.91
CA ASP A 121 -4.46 -7.70 11.31
C ASP A 121 -3.02 -7.90 11.81
N LEU A 122 -2.06 -8.08 10.91
CA LEU A 122 -0.63 -8.24 11.20
C LEU A 122 0.17 -6.95 10.96
N VAL A 123 -0.32 -6.04 10.11
CA VAL A 123 0.40 -4.83 9.72
C VAL A 123 -0.22 -3.60 10.37
N PRO A 124 0.24 -3.22 11.58
CA PRO A 124 -0.31 -2.07 12.31
C PRO A 124 0.09 -0.72 11.68
N GLU A 125 1.22 -0.66 11.01
CA GLU A 125 1.74 0.56 10.39
C GLU A 125 2.54 0.24 9.14
N SER A 126 2.46 1.15 8.15
CA SER A 126 3.35 1.12 6.99
C SER A 126 3.82 2.52 6.64
N VAL A 127 5.11 2.66 6.28
CA VAL A 127 5.69 3.90 5.72
C VAL A 127 6.27 3.58 4.36
N GLY A 128 5.69 4.12 3.30
CA GLY A 128 6.10 3.83 1.94
C GLY A 128 6.42 5.08 1.13
N MET A 129 7.51 5.03 0.37
CA MET A 129 7.76 6.00 -0.68
C MET A 129 7.27 5.41 -2.00
N VAL A 130 6.41 6.15 -2.69
CA VAL A 130 5.75 5.77 -3.94
C VAL A 130 5.73 6.94 -4.92
N GLN A 131 5.26 6.73 -6.14
CA GLN A 131 4.98 7.85 -7.05
C GLN A 131 4.02 8.84 -6.40
N LYS A 132 4.28 10.15 -6.56
CA LYS A 132 3.46 11.21 -5.95
C LYS A 132 1.98 11.07 -6.26
N GLU A 133 1.63 10.74 -7.50
CA GLU A 133 0.24 10.53 -7.92
C GLU A 133 -0.44 9.40 -7.11
N VAL A 134 0.29 8.30 -6.85
CA VAL A 134 -0.22 7.19 -6.02
C VAL A 134 -0.44 7.66 -4.58
N ALA A 135 0.54 8.37 -4.01
CA ALA A 135 0.44 8.89 -2.64
C ALA A 135 -0.75 9.84 -2.47
N VAL A 136 -0.92 10.80 -3.40
CA VAL A 136 -2.06 11.73 -3.43
C VAL A 136 -3.37 10.94 -3.49
N ARG A 137 -3.48 10.00 -4.43
CA ARG A 137 -4.68 9.17 -4.60
C ARG A 137 -5.07 8.44 -3.31
N LEU A 138 -4.10 7.88 -2.59
CA LEU A 138 -4.38 7.12 -1.36
C LEU A 138 -4.84 8.01 -0.20
N ALA A 139 -4.29 9.22 -0.10
CA ALA A 139 -4.60 10.17 0.97
C ALA A 139 -5.82 11.07 0.68
N GLU A 140 -6.34 11.04 -0.57
CA GLU A 140 -7.45 11.91 -0.97
C GLU A 140 -8.77 11.58 -0.27
N SER A 141 -9.57 12.63 -0.09
CA SER A 141 -10.92 12.54 0.46
C SER A 141 -11.97 12.27 -0.62
N PRO A 142 -13.14 11.77 -0.25
CA PRO A 142 -14.29 11.65 -1.17
C PRO A 142 -14.61 12.97 -1.87
N GLY A 143 -14.98 12.90 -3.16
CA GLY A 143 -15.26 14.04 -4.02
C GLY A 143 -14.07 14.49 -4.87
N SER A 144 -12.87 14.07 -4.55
CA SER A 144 -11.70 14.33 -5.38
C SER A 144 -11.65 13.44 -6.63
N ARG A 145 -11.10 14.03 -7.72
CA ARG A 145 -10.85 13.27 -8.95
C ARG A 145 -9.84 12.13 -8.74
N ASP A 146 -8.96 12.24 -7.77
CA ASP A 146 -7.91 11.25 -7.53
C ASP A 146 -8.34 10.12 -6.56
N TYR A 147 -9.44 10.34 -5.81
CA TYR A 147 -10.05 9.31 -4.95
C TYR A 147 -10.51 8.09 -5.75
N GLY A 148 -10.14 6.89 -5.33
CA GLY A 148 -10.36 5.67 -6.11
C GLY A 148 -10.49 4.40 -5.26
N ILE A 149 -10.50 3.24 -5.93
CA ILE A 149 -10.67 1.93 -5.29
C ILE A 149 -9.74 1.76 -4.08
N LEU A 150 -8.44 1.97 -4.29
CA LEU A 150 -7.44 1.74 -3.25
C LEU A 150 -7.55 2.75 -2.11
N SER A 151 -8.01 3.99 -2.39
CA SER A 151 -8.33 4.99 -1.37
C SER A 151 -9.42 4.47 -0.43
N VAL A 152 -10.56 4.04 -0.99
CA VAL A 152 -11.70 3.50 -0.22
C VAL A 152 -11.27 2.28 0.59
N LEU A 153 -10.62 1.31 -0.05
CA LEU A 153 -10.26 0.05 0.58
C LEU A 153 -9.25 0.22 1.71
N LEU A 154 -8.23 1.06 1.53
CA LEU A 154 -7.26 1.29 2.60
C LEU A 154 -7.83 2.16 3.71
N GLN A 155 -8.54 3.25 3.38
CA GLN A 155 -9.13 4.15 4.37
C GLN A 155 -10.22 3.47 5.23
N ALA A 156 -10.76 2.34 4.80
CA ALA A 156 -11.66 1.54 5.61
C ALA A 156 -10.98 1.02 6.90
N TRP A 157 -9.68 0.79 6.88
CA TRP A 157 -8.93 0.20 8.00
C TRP A 157 -7.67 0.96 8.41
N TYR A 158 -7.26 1.98 7.64
CA TYR A 158 -6.05 2.77 7.91
C TYR A 158 -6.35 4.26 7.84
N ASP A 159 -5.78 5.02 8.75
CA ASP A 159 -5.57 6.44 8.59
C ASP A 159 -4.35 6.64 7.69
N ILE A 160 -4.49 7.44 6.64
CA ILE A 160 -3.45 7.66 5.64
C ILE A 160 -2.98 9.11 5.72
N GLU A 161 -1.67 9.29 5.89
CA GLU A 161 -1.04 10.58 6.00
C GLU A 161 -0.01 10.80 4.89
N TYR A 162 -0.16 11.87 4.13
CA TYR A 162 0.84 12.33 3.18
C TYR A 162 1.93 13.10 3.93
N LEU A 163 3.13 12.55 4.04
CA LEU A 163 4.18 13.12 4.88
C LEU A 163 4.97 14.21 4.15
N PHE A 164 5.55 13.89 2.98
CA PHE A 164 6.31 14.85 2.19
C PHE A 164 6.56 14.36 0.75
N THR A 165 6.80 15.35 -0.12
CA THR A 165 7.22 15.10 -1.51
C THR A 165 8.74 14.86 -1.59
N VAL A 166 9.16 13.96 -2.49
CA VAL A 166 10.56 13.66 -2.81
C VAL A 166 10.80 13.92 -4.29
N HIS A 167 11.87 14.67 -4.59
CA HIS A 167 12.23 15.03 -5.96
C HIS A 167 13.02 13.93 -6.65
N GLU A 168 12.92 13.88 -7.96
CA GLU A 168 13.50 12.85 -8.82
C GLU A 168 15.04 12.79 -8.81
N HIS A 169 15.71 13.92 -8.56
CA HIS A 169 17.18 14.00 -8.58
C HIS A 169 17.90 13.25 -7.44
N VAL A 170 17.14 12.83 -6.42
CA VAL A 170 17.70 12.06 -5.29
C VAL A 170 17.71 10.55 -5.55
N PHE A 171 17.47 10.13 -6.79
CA PHE A 171 17.47 8.73 -7.20
C PHE A 171 18.47 8.45 -8.31
N ASN A 172 18.97 7.23 -8.37
CA ASN A 172 19.80 6.72 -9.45
C ASN A 172 19.24 5.36 -9.97
N PRO A 173 18.79 5.27 -11.24
CA PRO A 173 18.51 6.38 -12.15
C PRO A 173 17.32 7.24 -11.68
N PRO A 174 17.25 8.52 -12.05
CA PRO A 174 16.13 9.37 -11.68
C PRO A 174 14.83 8.89 -12.36
N PRO A 175 13.71 8.82 -11.64
CA PRO A 175 12.39 8.57 -12.22
C PRO A 175 11.91 9.78 -13.04
N LYS A 176 10.90 9.57 -13.89
CA LYS A 176 10.29 10.65 -14.69
C LYS A 176 9.29 11.50 -13.89
N VAL A 177 8.93 11.08 -12.69
CA VAL A 177 7.91 11.71 -11.85
C VAL A 177 8.42 11.85 -10.42
N LYS A 178 7.89 12.82 -9.69
CA LYS A 178 8.17 12.98 -8.26
C LYS A 178 7.62 11.79 -7.47
N SER A 179 8.25 11.54 -6.35
CA SER A 179 7.79 10.59 -5.34
C SER A 179 7.15 11.32 -4.16
N ALA A 180 6.50 10.57 -3.30
CA ALA A 180 6.08 11.05 -2.00
C ALA A 180 6.12 9.92 -0.99
N VAL A 181 6.30 10.29 0.26
CA VAL A 181 6.27 9.39 1.40
C VAL A 181 4.91 9.51 2.07
N ILE A 182 4.28 8.37 2.29
CA ILE A 182 3.00 8.26 3.02
C ILE A 182 3.16 7.33 4.20
N ARG A 183 2.30 7.53 5.19
CA ARG A 183 2.17 6.66 6.34
C ARG A 183 0.75 6.16 6.44
N LEU A 184 0.61 4.87 6.65
CA LEU A 184 -0.63 4.18 6.96
C LEU A 184 -0.56 3.72 8.41
N ARG A 185 -1.56 4.01 9.22
CA ARG A 185 -1.73 3.47 10.58
C ARG A 185 -3.08 2.82 10.71
N ARG A 186 -3.11 1.62 11.31
CA ARG A 186 -4.39 0.98 11.61
C ARG A 186 -5.26 1.93 12.43
N ASN A 187 -6.46 2.19 11.91
CA ASN A 187 -7.50 2.89 12.66
C ASN A 187 -8.25 1.93 13.60
N GLY A 188 -9.21 2.42 14.34
CA GLY A 188 -9.99 1.62 15.31
C GLY A 188 -10.95 0.61 14.71
N THR A 189 -11.08 0.53 13.37
CA THR A 189 -12.02 -0.37 12.70
C THR A 189 -11.62 -1.83 12.85
N ARG A 190 -12.44 -2.60 13.57
CA ARG A 190 -12.27 -4.06 13.71
C ARG A 190 -13.04 -4.82 12.65
N ALA A 191 -14.26 -4.37 12.34
CA ALA A 191 -15.13 -4.92 11.32
C ALA A 191 -15.97 -3.79 10.72
N LEU A 192 -16.29 -3.89 9.42
CA LEU A 192 -17.08 -2.85 8.73
C LEU A 192 -18.59 -2.95 9.04
N GLY A 193 -19.05 -4.04 9.65
CA GLY A 193 -20.46 -4.30 9.91
C GLY A 193 -21.27 -4.63 8.65
N CYS A 194 -20.60 -5.10 7.60
CA CYS A 194 -21.15 -5.71 6.38
C CYS A 194 -20.24 -6.87 5.96
N ASP A 195 -20.63 -7.64 4.95
CA ASP A 195 -19.75 -8.62 4.33
C ASP A 195 -18.55 -7.90 3.67
N GLU A 196 -17.34 -8.11 4.20
CA GLU A 196 -16.12 -7.42 3.75
C GLU A 196 -15.67 -7.89 2.36
N ALA A 197 -15.95 -9.14 1.96
CA ALA A 197 -15.67 -9.62 0.62
C ALA A 197 -16.62 -8.96 -0.39
N LEU A 198 -17.90 -8.82 -0.04
CA LEU A 198 -18.88 -8.10 -0.82
C LEU A 198 -18.53 -6.59 -0.90
N PHE A 199 -18.08 -5.98 0.20
CA PHE A 199 -17.62 -4.59 0.22
C PHE A 199 -16.53 -4.34 -0.83
N VAL A 200 -15.51 -5.20 -0.88
CA VAL A 200 -14.44 -5.10 -1.90
C VAL A 200 -15.03 -5.22 -3.32
N ARG A 201 -15.98 -6.12 -3.54
CA ARG A 201 -16.65 -6.29 -4.85
C ARG A 201 -17.50 -5.08 -5.21
N VAL A 202 -18.26 -4.51 -4.27
CA VAL A 202 -19.09 -3.32 -4.47
C VAL A 202 -18.21 -2.11 -4.83
N VAL A 203 -17.12 -1.88 -4.09
CA VAL A 203 -16.17 -0.81 -4.39
C VAL A 203 -15.57 -0.98 -5.79
N LYS A 204 -15.06 -2.18 -6.13
CA LYS A 204 -14.49 -2.46 -7.47
C LYS A 204 -15.52 -2.28 -8.58
N ALA A 205 -16.76 -2.75 -8.38
CA ALA A 205 -17.86 -2.59 -9.33
C ALA A 205 -18.19 -1.11 -9.55
N ALA A 206 -18.34 -0.34 -8.47
CA ALA A 206 -18.68 1.09 -8.52
C ALA A 206 -17.66 1.90 -9.35
N PHE A 207 -16.38 1.62 -9.18
CA PHE A 207 -15.30 2.30 -9.91
C PHE A 207 -15.01 1.73 -11.31
N SER A 208 -15.60 0.60 -11.71
CA SER A 208 -15.34 -0.02 -13.02
C SER A 208 -15.73 0.88 -14.20
N GLN A 209 -16.71 1.76 -13.99
CA GLN A 209 -17.17 2.75 -14.97
C GLN A 209 -17.16 4.16 -14.37
N ARG A 210 -15.99 4.65 -14.03
CA ARG A 210 -15.75 5.87 -13.23
C ARG A 210 -16.58 7.09 -13.68
N ARG A 211 -16.80 7.28 -14.99
CA ARG A 211 -17.58 8.42 -15.53
C ARG A 211 -19.09 8.23 -15.47
N LYS A 212 -19.57 7.06 -15.06
CA LYS A 212 -21.01 6.73 -14.96
C LYS A 212 -21.50 6.87 -13.51
N MET A 213 -22.79 7.06 -13.38
CA MET A 213 -23.51 6.99 -12.10
C MET A 213 -23.53 5.55 -11.59
N LEU A 214 -23.56 5.36 -10.27
CA LEU A 214 -23.46 4.07 -9.57
C LEU A 214 -24.44 3.00 -10.07
N LYS A 215 -25.64 3.38 -10.49
CA LYS A 215 -26.68 2.44 -10.96
C LYS A 215 -26.13 1.48 -12.02
N ASN A 216 -25.48 2.00 -13.05
CA ASN A 216 -25.06 1.21 -14.19
C ASN A 216 -23.95 0.20 -13.86
N PRO A 217 -22.81 0.61 -13.25
CA PRO A 217 -21.73 -0.32 -12.91
C PRO A 217 -22.17 -1.35 -11.86
N LEU A 218 -23.04 -1.01 -10.92
CA LEU A 218 -23.53 -1.96 -9.93
C LEU A 218 -24.50 -2.98 -10.55
N LYS A 219 -25.45 -2.55 -11.39
CA LYS A 219 -26.32 -3.46 -12.13
C LYS A 219 -25.57 -4.46 -13.00
N ALA A 220 -24.49 -4.02 -13.62
CA ALA A 220 -23.65 -4.90 -14.45
C ALA A 220 -23.04 -6.08 -13.67
N VAL A 221 -22.81 -5.94 -12.37
CA VAL A 221 -22.17 -6.93 -11.50
C VAL A 221 -23.16 -7.69 -10.62
N PHE A 222 -24.19 -6.99 -10.12
CA PHE A 222 -25.12 -7.51 -9.10
C PHE A 222 -26.57 -7.67 -9.61
N GLY A 223 -26.82 -7.50 -10.92
CA GLY A 223 -28.16 -7.66 -11.51
C GLY A 223 -29.04 -6.42 -11.33
N ASP A 224 -30.32 -6.55 -11.68
CA ASP A 224 -31.28 -5.43 -11.76
C ASP A 224 -31.92 -5.05 -10.41
N PHE A 225 -31.46 -5.65 -9.30
CA PHE A 225 -31.96 -5.39 -7.94
C PHE A 225 -33.48 -5.61 -7.77
N GLY A 226 -34.12 -6.39 -8.63
CA GLY A 226 -35.57 -6.59 -8.60
C GLY A 226 -36.38 -5.32 -8.86
N GLY A 227 -35.76 -4.30 -9.48
CA GLY A 227 -36.38 -2.99 -9.69
C GLY A 227 -36.23 -2.04 -8.50
N ALA A 228 -35.60 -2.45 -7.40
CA ALA A 228 -35.35 -1.57 -6.26
C ALA A 228 -34.39 -0.43 -6.63
N GLU A 229 -34.64 0.76 -6.08
CA GLU A 229 -33.83 1.97 -6.30
C GLU A 229 -33.13 2.37 -5.02
N HIS A 230 -31.93 2.92 -5.15
CA HIS A 230 -31.15 3.47 -4.05
C HIS A 230 -30.91 4.98 -4.28
N PRO A 231 -31.03 5.85 -3.28
CA PRO A 231 -30.84 7.30 -3.43
C PRO A 231 -29.50 7.69 -4.07
N TRP A 232 -28.47 6.91 -3.84
CA TRP A 232 -27.13 7.17 -4.38
C TRP A 232 -26.90 6.67 -5.80
N PHE A 233 -27.86 6.03 -6.43
CA PHE A 233 -27.72 5.56 -7.81
C PHE A 233 -27.46 6.68 -8.82
N THR A 234 -27.82 7.93 -8.46
CA THR A 234 -27.54 9.13 -9.24
C THR A 234 -26.19 9.77 -8.93
N ARG A 235 -25.44 9.24 -7.96
CA ARG A 235 -24.10 9.72 -7.60
C ARG A 235 -23.04 8.95 -8.37
N ARG A 236 -21.78 9.46 -8.35
CA ARG A 236 -20.60 8.78 -8.87
C ARG A 236 -19.82 8.15 -7.72
N ALA A 237 -19.06 7.07 -8.02
CA ALA A 237 -18.29 6.33 -7.04
C ALA A 237 -17.32 7.20 -6.22
N GLU A 238 -16.63 8.15 -6.87
CA GLU A 238 -15.67 9.04 -6.21
C GLU A 238 -16.30 9.98 -5.18
N THR A 239 -17.61 10.14 -5.17
CA THR A 239 -18.29 11.02 -4.20
C THR A 239 -18.69 10.32 -2.91
N LEU A 240 -18.55 9.00 -2.83
CA LEU A 240 -18.95 8.23 -1.65
C LEU A 240 -17.80 8.09 -0.66
N SER A 241 -18.10 8.32 0.61
CA SER A 241 -17.21 7.99 1.73
C SER A 241 -17.16 6.48 1.98
N VAL A 242 -16.20 6.04 2.79
CA VAL A 242 -16.11 4.63 3.24
C VAL A 242 -17.41 4.20 3.92
N ALA A 243 -17.96 5.01 4.83
CA ALA A 243 -19.21 4.71 5.53
C ALA A 243 -20.40 4.53 4.57
N GLU A 244 -20.48 5.39 3.55
CA GLU A 244 -21.50 5.26 2.51
C GLU A 244 -21.28 3.99 1.66
N PHE A 245 -20.06 3.61 1.36
CA PHE A 245 -19.79 2.31 0.70
C PHE A 245 -20.18 1.11 1.57
N VAL A 246 -20.00 1.17 2.87
CA VAL A 246 -20.46 0.13 3.81
C VAL A 246 -22.00 0.02 3.78
N GLU A 247 -22.70 1.15 3.83
CA GLU A 247 -24.16 1.17 3.73
C GLU A 247 -24.65 0.66 2.38
N LEU A 248 -24.04 1.11 1.29
CA LEU A 248 -24.32 0.60 -0.05
C LEU A 248 -24.10 -0.91 -0.17
N THR A 249 -23.07 -1.43 0.49
CA THR A 249 -22.80 -2.88 0.53
C THR A 249 -23.93 -3.64 1.21
N ARG A 250 -24.40 -3.18 2.37
CA ARG A 250 -25.55 -3.78 3.07
C ARG A 250 -26.81 -3.77 2.20
N TRP A 251 -27.02 -2.69 1.47
CA TRP A 251 -28.15 -2.59 0.55
C TRP A 251 -28.02 -3.59 -0.62
N VAL A 252 -26.85 -3.71 -1.20
CA VAL A 252 -26.56 -4.68 -2.29
C VAL A 252 -26.71 -6.13 -1.79
N GLU A 253 -26.33 -6.41 -0.54
CA GLU A 253 -26.50 -7.74 0.07
C GLU A 253 -27.97 -8.21 0.09
N VAL A 254 -28.88 -7.27 0.33
CA VAL A 254 -30.32 -7.56 0.39
C VAL A 254 -30.98 -7.61 -0.99
N HIS A 255 -30.58 -6.76 -1.94
CA HIS A 255 -31.27 -6.56 -3.21
C HIS A 255 -30.53 -7.09 -4.42
N GLY A 256 -29.24 -7.38 -4.31
CA GLY A 256 -28.40 -7.82 -5.41
C GLY A 256 -28.37 -9.32 -5.59
N THR A 257 -28.06 -9.77 -6.81
CA THR A 257 -27.72 -11.17 -7.06
C THR A 257 -26.25 -11.41 -6.69
N VAL A 258 -26.02 -11.77 -5.44
CA VAL A 258 -24.68 -12.08 -4.94
C VAL A 258 -24.34 -13.54 -5.28
N ARG A 259 -23.57 -13.76 -6.37
CA ARG A 259 -23.01 -15.06 -6.77
C ARG A 259 -21.57 -15.19 -6.32
#